data_d0e4a8cfe9a941f60a41f6e8c480d905
#
_entry.id   d0e4a8cfe9a941f60a41f6e8c480d905
#
_cell.length_a   1.000
_cell.length_b   1.000
_cell.length_c   1.000
_cell.angle_alpha   90.00
_cell.angle_beta   90.00
_cell.angle_gamma   90.00
#
_symmetry.space_group_name_H-M   'P 1'
#
loop_
_entity.id
_entity.type
_entity.pdbx_description
1 polymer ?
#
loop_
_entity_poly.entity_id
_entity_poly.type
_entity_poly.pdbx_seq_one_letter_code
_entity_poly.pdbx_strand_id
1 'polypeptide(L)'
;DLPSLLPALPAASGALFTGQGGDHLFRVARAPTAFADYIRQSGLSREAGAILLDSARLSGQSIWSVLKHTTPLIAGRGHVSDAVAGLDRRRTRVNQHVLALLDPERVLPVWARESGGLPPAKFDQVSTLVHMFQVRDHLDSRGDRDIVRPLMSQPLIELCLRLPAWILSAGGVNRGLARRAFRGIVPDLVLERTTKGYAARYYVDRVSAWRQEIIETLANGELAARHLVSGADVQALGEHEELTTQSSSSRMLMYYGIESWLRAWTRETQKPSSAAAPTGAP
;
A
#
# COMPACT_ATOMS: atom_id res chain seq x y z
N ASP A 1 -5.27 10.58 -15.71
CA ASP A 1 -4.89 9.20 -16.07
C ASP A 1 -3.58 9.22 -16.84
N LEU A 2 -2.50 8.68 -16.25
CA LEU A 2 -1.21 8.54 -16.94
C LEU A 2 -1.36 7.79 -18.29
N PRO A 3 -2.20 6.74 -18.41
CA PRO A 3 -2.46 6.08 -19.68
C PRO A 3 -3.05 6.97 -20.77
N SER A 4 -3.80 8.01 -20.40
CA SER A 4 -4.36 8.95 -21.38
C SER A 4 -3.36 10.03 -21.84
N LEU A 5 -2.31 10.26 -21.06
CA LEU A 5 -1.23 11.19 -21.43
C LEU A 5 -0.16 10.52 -22.30
N LEU A 6 -0.01 9.20 -22.23
CA LEU A 6 1.02 8.47 -23.00
C LEU A 6 0.90 8.61 -24.51
N PRO A 7 -0.30 8.62 -25.11
CA PRO A 7 -0.43 8.87 -26.55
C PRO A 7 -0.07 10.31 -26.97
N ALA A 8 -0.19 11.27 -26.05
CA ALA A 8 0.13 12.67 -26.32
C ALA A 8 1.63 12.99 -26.21
N LEU A 9 2.42 12.05 -25.68
CA LEU A 9 3.88 12.19 -25.67
C LEU A 9 4.44 11.70 -27.01
N PRO A 10 5.37 12.44 -27.63
CA PRO A 10 5.96 12.03 -28.90
C PRO A 10 6.47 10.58 -28.82
N ALA A 11 6.29 9.83 -29.90
CA ALA A 11 6.78 8.44 -30.01
C ALA A 11 8.32 8.33 -29.99
N ALA A 12 9.01 9.40 -29.63
CA ALA A 12 10.47 9.46 -29.60
C ALA A 12 11.06 8.63 -28.45
N SER A 13 12.18 8.01 -28.73
CA SER A 13 13.10 7.39 -27.79
C SER A 13 13.36 8.28 -26.57
N GLY A 14 13.08 7.78 -25.37
CA GLY A 14 13.31 8.50 -24.13
C GLY A 14 12.85 7.73 -22.91
N ALA A 15 13.38 8.07 -21.74
CA ALA A 15 12.99 7.46 -20.47
C ALA A 15 11.97 8.34 -19.74
N LEU A 16 10.97 7.70 -19.12
CA LEU A 16 10.00 8.35 -18.23
C LEU A 16 10.51 8.24 -16.78
N PHE A 17 10.89 9.35 -16.19
CA PHE A 17 11.25 9.41 -14.77
C PHE A 17 10.00 9.55 -13.90
N THR A 18 9.85 8.69 -12.90
CA THR A 18 8.73 8.73 -11.97
C THR A 18 9.19 8.95 -10.53
N GLY A 19 8.34 9.57 -9.71
CA GLY A 19 8.56 9.72 -8.26
C GLY A 19 8.13 8.49 -7.45
N GLN A 20 7.86 7.36 -8.10
CA GLN A 20 7.44 6.14 -7.43
C GLN A 20 8.50 5.67 -6.43
N GLY A 21 8.06 5.18 -5.28
CA GLY A 21 8.96 4.73 -4.22
C GLY A 21 9.17 5.74 -3.09
N GLY A 22 9.07 7.03 -3.34
CA GLY A 22 9.36 8.06 -2.33
C GLY A 22 8.49 7.97 -1.08
N ASP A 23 7.21 7.66 -1.23
CA ASP A 23 6.29 7.47 -0.09
C ASP A 23 6.61 6.20 0.71
N HIS A 24 7.16 5.19 0.07
CA HIS A 24 7.50 3.91 0.71
C HIS A 24 8.87 3.97 1.40
N LEU A 25 9.79 4.71 0.82
CA LEU A 25 11.17 4.77 1.27
C LEU A 25 11.38 5.76 2.43
N PHE A 26 10.78 6.96 2.31
CA PHE A 26 11.06 8.06 3.24
C PHE A 26 9.97 8.28 4.29
N ARG A 27 8.89 7.51 4.27
CA ARG A 27 7.77 7.68 5.19
C ARG A 27 7.89 6.72 6.36
N VAL A 28 7.54 7.21 7.54
CA VAL A 28 7.18 6.37 8.69
C VAL A 28 5.70 6.03 8.59
N ALA A 29 5.37 4.75 8.49
CA ALA A 29 3.98 4.31 8.31
C ALA A 29 3.14 4.58 9.56
N ARG A 30 3.69 4.30 10.73
CA ARG A 30 3.04 4.49 12.04
C ARG A 30 4.00 5.21 13.00
N ALA A 31 3.63 6.41 13.45
CA ALA A 31 4.48 7.20 14.33
C ALA A 31 4.85 6.49 15.66
N PRO A 32 3.94 5.76 16.33
CA PRO A 32 4.28 5.03 17.55
C PRO A 32 5.37 3.97 17.38
N THR A 33 5.48 3.35 16.17
CA THR A 33 6.53 2.35 15.92
C THR A 33 7.91 2.97 15.86
N ALA A 34 8.04 4.20 15.30
CA ALA A 34 9.31 4.92 15.26
C ALA A 34 9.80 5.27 16.67
N PHE A 35 8.91 5.70 17.56
CA PHE A 35 9.26 5.96 18.94
C PHE A 35 9.59 4.66 19.70
N ALA A 36 8.87 3.56 19.44
CA ALA A 36 9.18 2.26 20.02
C ALA A 36 10.59 1.78 19.64
N ASP A 37 10.96 1.91 18.36
CA ASP A 37 12.29 1.56 17.87
C ASP A 37 13.38 2.39 18.57
N TYR A 38 13.13 3.69 18.73
CA TYR A 38 14.04 4.57 19.44
C TYR A 38 14.26 4.10 20.89
N ILE A 39 13.18 3.87 21.65
CA ILE A 39 13.27 3.43 23.04
C ILE A 39 13.96 2.07 23.16
N ARG A 40 13.71 1.15 22.26
CA ARG A 40 14.36 -0.17 22.26
C ARG A 40 15.86 -0.08 21.97
N GLN A 41 16.28 0.86 21.14
CA GLN A 41 17.69 1.02 20.75
C GLN A 41 18.48 1.90 21.72
N SER A 42 17.89 3.00 22.20
CA SER A 42 18.60 4.06 22.92
C SER A 42 18.11 4.25 24.37
N GLY A 43 17.02 3.59 24.77
CA GLY A 43 16.42 3.74 26.09
C GLY A 43 15.81 5.13 26.32
N LEU A 44 15.63 5.47 27.59
CA LEU A 44 15.17 6.78 28.01
C LEU A 44 16.37 7.74 28.09
N SER A 45 16.62 8.42 26.98
CA SER A 45 17.66 9.45 26.86
C SER A 45 17.06 10.85 26.81
N ARG A 46 17.91 11.88 26.81
CA ARG A 46 17.46 13.28 26.64
C ARG A 46 16.71 13.54 25.34
N GLU A 47 17.00 12.76 24.31
CA GLU A 47 16.37 12.89 22.99
C GLU A 47 15.00 12.22 22.92
N ALA A 48 14.69 11.30 23.85
CA ALA A 48 13.43 10.57 23.85
C ALA A 48 12.21 11.51 23.82
N GLY A 49 12.28 12.62 24.58
CA GLY A 49 11.22 13.63 24.59
C GLY A 49 11.01 14.30 23.23
N ALA A 50 12.10 14.62 22.53
CA ALA A 50 12.02 15.22 21.19
C ALA A 50 11.43 14.23 20.17
N ILE A 51 11.85 12.96 20.19
CA ILE A 51 11.34 11.92 19.30
C ILE A 51 9.86 11.62 19.61
N LEU A 52 9.46 11.64 20.87
CA LEU A 52 8.05 11.48 21.26
C LEU A 52 7.19 12.64 20.71
N LEU A 53 7.68 13.88 20.86
CA LEU A 53 7.00 15.06 20.30
C LEU A 53 6.91 14.99 18.77
N ASP A 54 7.97 14.58 18.09
CA ASP A 54 7.97 14.37 16.64
C ASP A 54 6.96 13.29 16.24
N SER A 55 6.87 12.20 17.00
CA SER A 55 5.87 11.14 16.77
C SER A 55 4.43 11.64 16.99
N ALA A 56 4.20 12.46 18.00
CA ALA A 56 2.90 13.07 18.27
C ALA A 56 2.48 14.03 17.14
N ARG A 57 3.38 14.90 16.69
CA ARG A 57 3.17 15.82 15.56
C ARG A 57 2.89 15.08 14.26
N LEU A 58 3.70 14.05 13.96
CA LEU A 58 3.56 13.24 12.75
C LEU A 58 2.20 12.54 12.67
N SER A 59 1.68 12.05 13.79
CA SER A 59 0.40 11.33 13.86
C SER A 59 -0.81 12.24 14.10
N GLY A 60 -0.60 13.51 14.47
CA GLY A 60 -1.69 14.39 14.91
C GLY A 60 -2.34 13.93 16.23
N GLN A 61 -1.63 13.14 17.04
CA GLN A 61 -2.13 12.57 18.29
C GLN A 61 -1.49 13.23 19.51
N SER A 62 -2.13 13.06 20.67
CA SER A 62 -1.49 13.46 21.93
C SER A 62 -0.32 12.56 22.27
N ILE A 63 0.65 13.08 23.03
CA ILE A 63 1.78 12.29 23.58
C ILE A 63 1.30 11.04 24.33
N TRP A 64 0.22 11.16 25.09
CA TRP A 64 -0.36 10.06 25.84
C TRP A 64 -0.89 8.96 24.93
N SER A 65 -1.51 9.34 23.80
CA SER A 65 -1.96 8.38 22.79
C SER A 65 -0.76 7.66 22.15
N VAL A 66 0.31 8.39 21.80
CA VAL A 66 1.53 7.77 21.27
C VAL A 66 2.13 6.80 22.29
N LEU A 67 2.27 7.19 23.57
CA LEU A 67 2.79 6.31 24.63
C LEU A 67 1.93 5.05 24.80
N LYS A 68 0.60 5.19 24.83
CA LYS A 68 -0.33 4.05 24.93
C LYS A 68 -0.10 3.02 23.81
N HIS A 69 0.09 3.49 22.58
CA HIS A 69 0.33 2.60 21.44
C HIS A 69 1.78 2.08 21.35
N THR A 70 2.72 2.78 21.94
CA THR A 70 4.15 2.40 21.97
C THR A 70 4.46 1.33 23.01
N THR A 71 3.82 1.40 24.19
CA THR A 71 4.11 0.49 25.32
C THR A 71 4.06 -1.00 24.95
N PRO A 72 3.01 -1.51 24.27
CA PRO A 72 2.99 -2.91 23.86
C PRO A 72 4.10 -3.25 22.87
N LEU A 73 4.48 -2.32 21.98
CA LEU A 73 5.55 -2.52 20.99
C LEU A 73 6.93 -2.64 21.66
N ILE A 74 7.19 -1.83 22.69
CA ILE A 74 8.41 -1.92 23.49
C ILE A 74 8.48 -3.28 24.20
N ALA A 75 7.34 -3.76 24.71
CA ALA A 75 7.23 -5.06 25.38
C ALA A 75 7.29 -6.27 24.42
N GLY A 76 7.60 -6.05 23.13
CA GLY A 76 7.68 -7.11 22.13
C GLY A 76 6.33 -7.68 21.69
N ARG A 77 5.22 -7.04 22.07
CA ARG A 77 3.89 -7.35 21.57
C ARG A 77 3.65 -6.55 20.28
N GLY A 78 3.07 -7.14 19.28
CA GLY A 78 2.79 -6.42 18.03
C GLY A 78 3.72 -6.82 16.88
N HIS A 79 4.24 -8.02 16.90
CA HIS A 79 4.92 -8.63 15.77
C HIS A 79 3.95 -9.21 14.73
N VAL A 80 4.52 -9.83 13.72
CA VAL A 80 3.90 -10.38 12.50
C VAL A 80 2.62 -11.18 12.76
N SER A 81 2.50 -11.88 13.89
CA SER A 81 1.27 -12.51 14.34
C SER A 81 0.10 -11.52 14.44
N ASP A 82 0.39 -10.25 14.80
CA ASP A 82 -0.62 -9.20 14.85
C ASP A 82 -0.92 -8.59 13.48
N ALA A 83 0.01 -8.67 12.53
CA ALA A 83 -0.28 -8.30 11.14
C ALA A 83 -1.26 -9.29 10.48
N VAL A 84 -1.21 -10.56 10.87
CA VAL A 84 -2.17 -11.59 10.43
C VAL A 84 -3.45 -11.53 11.26
N ALA A 85 -3.35 -11.31 12.57
CA ALA A 85 -4.51 -11.01 13.41
C ALA A 85 -5.17 -9.67 13.03
N GLY A 86 -4.37 -8.75 12.48
CA GLY A 86 -4.81 -7.48 11.90
C GLY A 86 -5.32 -7.57 10.46
N LEU A 87 -5.44 -8.75 9.87
CA LEU A 87 -6.49 -9.00 8.90
C LEU A 87 -7.79 -8.75 9.65
N ASP A 88 -8.11 -7.44 9.77
CA ASP A 88 -9.28 -6.97 10.50
C ASP A 88 -10.49 -7.62 9.85
N ARG A 89 -10.84 -8.80 10.39
CA ARG A 89 -11.94 -9.65 9.90
C ARG A 89 -13.24 -8.86 9.80
N ARG A 90 -13.33 -7.74 10.55
CA ARG A 90 -14.48 -6.84 10.50
C ARG A 90 -14.41 -5.86 9.33
N ARG A 91 -13.21 -5.58 8.82
CA ARG A 91 -13.01 -4.66 7.69
C ARG A 91 -12.90 -5.36 6.35
N THR A 92 -12.59 -6.65 6.32
CA THR A 92 -12.68 -7.45 5.10
C THR A 92 -14.11 -7.93 4.93
N ARG A 93 -14.66 -7.74 3.74
CA ARG A 93 -15.97 -8.30 3.36
C ARG A 93 -15.82 -9.67 2.71
N VAL A 94 -14.68 -10.32 2.94
CA VAL A 94 -14.47 -11.72 2.57
C VAL A 94 -15.22 -12.61 3.55
N ASN A 95 -15.85 -13.65 3.03
CA ASN A 95 -16.59 -14.62 3.83
C ASN A 95 -15.74 -15.13 5.00
N GLN A 96 -16.26 -15.02 6.23
CA GLN A 96 -15.55 -15.40 7.45
C GLN A 96 -15.16 -16.88 7.48
N HIS A 97 -15.97 -17.75 6.86
CA HIS A 97 -15.63 -19.16 6.72
C HIS A 97 -14.36 -19.35 5.88
N VAL A 98 -14.22 -18.62 4.78
CA VAL A 98 -13.03 -18.65 3.93
C VAL A 98 -11.81 -18.09 4.67
N LEU A 99 -11.97 -16.99 5.42
CA LEU A 99 -10.90 -16.43 6.25
C LEU A 99 -10.43 -17.40 7.34
N ALA A 100 -11.34 -18.21 7.89
CA ALA A 100 -11.00 -19.19 8.89
C ALA A 100 -10.18 -20.39 8.33
N LEU A 101 -10.27 -20.63 7.02
CA LEU A 101 -9.48 -21.66 6.33
C LEU A 101 -8.06 -21.18 5.97
N LEU A 102 -7.78 -19.88 6.08
CA LEU A 102 -6.46 -19.36 5.79
C LEU A 102 -5.49 -19.76 6.90
N ASP A 103 -4.46 -20.47 6.51
CA ASP A 103 -3.30 -20.74 7.36
C ASP A 103 -2.36 -19.53 7.30
N PRO A 104 -2.16 -18.77 8.41
CA PRO A 104 -1.28 -17.63 8.44
C PRO A 104 0.15 -17.95 7.97
N GLU A 105 0.67 -19.12 8.29
CA GLU A 105 2.00 -19.56 7.90
C GLU A 105 2.15 -19.71 6.38
N ARG A 106 1.06 -20.01 5.68
CA ARG A 106 1.04 -20.15 4.22
C ARG A 106 0.78 -18.85 3.50
N VAL A 107 0.03 -17.94 4.13
CA VAL A 107 -0.35 -16.64 3.54
C VAL A 107 0.75 -15.61 3.70
N LEU A 108 1.49 -15.65 4.80
CA LEU A 108 2.59 -14.74 5.04
C LEU A 108 3.78 -15.04 4.11
N PRO A 109 4.32 -14.02 3.44
CA PRO A 109 5.55 -14.19 2.68
C PRO A 109 6.71 -14.54 3.63
N VAL A 110 7.69 -15.28 3.11
CA VAL A 110 8.85 -15.78 3.88
C VAL A 110 9.54 -14.64 4.65
N TRP A 111 9.79 -13.50 4.01
CA TRP A 111 10.44 -12.36 4.65
C TRP A 111 9.68 -11.86 5.89
N ALA A 112 8.34 -11.96 5.90
CA ALA A 112 7.52 -11.54 7.04
C ALA A 112 7.58 -12.56 8.19
N ARG A 113 7.60 -13.85 7.87
CA ARG A 113 7.76 -14.92 8.85
C ARG A 113 9.13 -14.89 9.52
N GLU A 114 10.17 -14.61 8.75
CA GLU A 114 11.56 -14.56 9.22
C GLU A 114 11.97 -13.19 9.81
N SER A 115 11.05 -12.24 9.86
CA SER A 115 11.31 -10.86 10.33
C SER A 115 11.35 -10.71 11.86
N GLY A 116 11.34 -11.79 12.64
CA GLY A 116 11.21 -11.76 14.11
C GLY A 116 12.23 -10.90 14.88
N GLY A 117 13.34 -10.54 14.24
CA GLY A 117 14.36 -9.65 14.81
C GLY A 117 14.22 -8.18 14.41
N LEU A 118 13.35 -7.83 13.45
CA LEU A 118 13.22 -6.45 12.98
C LEU A 118 12.49 -5.58 14.01
N PRO A 119 12.99 -4.35 14.28
CA PRO A 119 12.24 -3.36 15.02
C PRO A 119 10.91 -3.01 14.32
N PRO A 120 9.84 -2.66 15.07
CA PRO A 120 8.51 -2.43 14.53
C PRO A 120 8.44 -1.44 13.35
N ALA A 121 9.14 -0.30 13.42
CA ALA A 121 9.13 0.66 12.32
C ALA A 121 9.95 0.19 11.12
N LYS A 122 10.99 -0.60 11.34
CA LYS A 122 11.74 -1.24 10.25
C LYS A 122 10.91 -2.30 9.56
N PHE A 123 10.17 -3.10 10.30
CA PHE A 123 9.20 -4.03 9.73
C PHE A 123 8.18 -3.30 8.84
N ASP A 124 7.59 -2.21 9.34
CA ASP A 124 6.66 -1.38 8.56
C ASP A 124 7.32 -0.85 7.28
N GLN A 125 8.58 -0.37 7.36
CA GLN A 125 9.32 0.15 6.21
C GLN A 125 9.56 -0.94 5.15
N VAL A 126 10.03 -2.11 5.57
CA VAL A 126 10.25 -3.26 4.67
C VAL A 126 8.94 -3.71 4.04
N SER A 127 7.87 -3.83 4.84
CA SER A 127 6.55 -4.22 4.37
C SER A 127 6.02 -3.30 3.26
N THR A 128 6.17 -1.98 3.44
CA THR A 128 5.73 -1.02 2.42
C THR A 128 6.58 -1.07 1.16
N LEU A 129 7.89 -1.30 1.28
CA LEU A 129 8.78 -1.48 0.13
C LEU A 129 8.45 -2.75 -0.66
N VAL A 130 8.27 -3.88 0.03
CA VAL A 130 7.90 -5.16 -0.61
C VAL A 130 6.56 -5.02 -1.34
N HIS A 131 5.57 -4.40 -0.71
CA HIS A 131 4.29 -4.14 -1.35
C HIS A 131 4.45 -3.33 -2.65
N MET A 132 5.29 -2.31 -2.64
CA MET A 132 5.57 -1.50 -3.82
C MET A 132 6.19 -2.30 -4.97
N PHE A 133 7.12 -3.22 -4.66
CA PHE A 133 7.72 -4.09 -5.68
C PHE A 133 6.76 -5.14 -6.24
N GLN A 134 5.72 -5.49 -5.49
CA GLN A 134 4.68 -6.43 -5.94
C GLN A 134 3.65 -5.76 -6.87
N VAL A 135 3.48 -4.45 -6.78
CA VAL A 135 2.56 -3.70 -7.64
C VAL A 135 3.24 -3.44 -8.99
N ARG A 136 2.89 -4.24 -10.00
CA ARG A 136 3.30 -3.97 -11.39
C ARG A 136 2.53 -2.76 -11.90
N ASP A 137 3.26 -1.80 -12.44
CA ASP A 137 2.68 -0.66 -13.12
C ASP A 137 2.20 -1.11 -14.52
N HIS A 138 0.99 -0.71 -14.91
CA HIS A 138 0.48 -0.94 -16.26
C HIS A 138 1.38 -0.32 -17.35
N LEU A 139 2.22 0.64 -16.99
CA LEU A 139 3.20 1.25 -17.88
C LEU A 139 4.32 0.28 -18.26
N ASP A 140 4.70 -0.64 -17.37
CA ASP A 140 5.75 -1.62 -17.61
C ASP A 140 5.37 -2.63 -18.72
N SER A 141 4.08 -2.81 -18.98
CA SER A 141 3.57 -3.80 -19.94
C SER A 141 3.43 -3.26 -21.37
N ARG A 142 3.57 -1.95 -21.57
CA ARG A 142 3.37 -1.33 -22.88
C ARG A 142 4.61 -1.18 -23.75
N GLY A 143 5.78 -1.62 -23.27
CA GLY A 143 6.97 -1.92 -24.08
C GLY A 143 7.69 -0.76 -24.79
N ASP A 144 7.07 0.42 -24.90
CA ASP A 144 7.54 1.47 -25.80
C ASP A 144 8.53 2.46 -25.16
N ARG A 145 8.73 2.42 -23.83
CA ARG A 145 9.60 3.38 -23.12
C ARG A 145 10.18 2.80 -21.85
N ASP A 146 11.41 3.19 -21.57
CA ASP A 146 12.07 2.90 -20.31
C ASP A 146 11.45 3.72 -19.18
N ILE A 147 10.98 3.04 -18.13
CA ILE A 147 10.49 3.71 -16.92
C ILE A 147 11.59 3.69 -15.88
N VAL A 148 12.13 4.86 -15.58
CA VAL A 148 13.19 5.03 -14.59
C VAL A 148 12.57 5.46 -13.26
N ARG A 149 12.87 4.72 -12.20
CA ARG A 149 12.39 4.95 -10.83
C ARG A 149 13.58 5.24 -9.90
N PRO A 150 14.15 6.46 -9.90
CA PRO A 150 15.36 6.75 -9.15
C PRO A 150 15.24 6.48 -7.65
N LEU A 151 14.05 6.71 -7.08
CA LEU A 151 13.77 6.48 -5.66
C LEU A 151 13.62 4.99 -5.30
N MET A 152 13.63 4.10 -6.30
CA MET A 152 13.62 2.64 -6.13
C MET A 152 15.01 2.03 -6.41
N SER A 153 16.03 2.84 -6.56
CA SER A 153 17.40 2.34 -6.78
C SER A 153 17.91 1.61 -5.54
N GLN A 154 18.57 0.49 -5.75
CA GLN A 154 19.09 -0.35 -4.66
C GLN A 154 19.98 0.43 -3.68
N PRO A 155 20.95 1.26 -4.11
CA PRO A 155 21.80 2.01 -3.18
C PRO A 155 21.01 2.94 -2.25
N LEU A 156 19.95 3.58 -2.77
CA LEU A 156 19.14 4.48 -1.99
C LEU A 156 18.25 3.71 -0.99
N ILE A 157 17.69 2.57 -1.41
CA ILE A 157 16.90 1.69 -0.53
C ILE A 157 17.79 1.18 0.61
N GLU A 158 18.97 0.66 0.31
CA GLU A 158 19.90 0.17 1.33
C GLU A 158 20.32 1.27 2.31
N LEU A 159 20.61 2.48 1.81
CA LEU A 159 20.91 3.63 2.67
C LEU A 159 19.74 3.91 3.63
N CYS A 160 18.52 4.02 3.12
CA CYS A 160 17.34 4.33 3.93
C CYS A 160 16.98 3.21 4.92
N LEU A 161 17.26 1.96 4.56
CA LEU A 161 17.07 0.83 5.47
C LEU A 161 18.10 0.80 6.62
N ARG A 162 19.32 1.31 6.40
CA ARG A 162 20.33 1.45 7.46
C ARG A 162 20.03 2.59 8.43
N LEU A 163 19.30 3.63 7.98
CA LEU A 163 18.94 4.75 8.83
C LEU A 163 17.86 4.36 9.84
N PRO A 164 17.97 4.81 11.12
CA PRO A 164 16.88 4.65 12.08
C PRO A 164 15.58 5.27 11.57
N ALA A 165 14.45 4.59 11.80
CA ALA A 165 13.16 5.02 11.25
C ALA A 165 12.71 6.41 11.75
N TRP A 166 13.03 6.76 13.01
CA TRP A 166 12.69 8.07 13.56
C TRP A 166 13.39 9.25 12.89
N ILE A 167 14.55 9.03 12.26
CA ILE A 167 15.26 10.06 11.48
C ILE A 167 14.50 10.41 10.21
N LEU A 168 13.79 9.44 9.61
CA LEU A 168 13.01 9.66 8.38
C LEU A 168 11.90 10.71 8.58
N SER A 169 11.36 10.80 9.81
CA SER A 169 10.32 11.76 10.19
C SER A 169 10.82 12.91 11.07
N ALA A 170 12.11 13.17 11.04
CA ALA A 170 12.72 14.21 11.88
C ALA A 170 12.01 15.57 11.76
N GLY A 171 11.71 16.20 12.89
CA GLY A 171 10.91 17.42 13.00
C GLY A 171 9.40 17.17 13.04
N GLY A 172 8.96 15.93 13.21
CA GLY A 172 7.55 15.56 13.30
C GLY A 172 6.77 15.74 11.99
N VAL A 173 7.47 15.73 10.87
CA VAL A 173 6.88 15.88 9.53
C VAL A 173 7.13 14.65 8.67
N ASN A 174 6.16 14.34 7.83
CA ASN A 174 6.28 13.23 6.91
C ASN A 174 7.43 13.47 5.92
N ARG A 175 8.32 12.48 5.75
CA ARG A 175 9.52 12.58 4.91
C ARG A 175 10.48 13.67 5.37
N GLY A 176 10.59 13.93 6.68
CA GLY A 176 11.38 15.02 7.26
C GLY A 176 12.84 15.01 6.83
N LEU A 177 13.47 13.83 6.80
CA LEU A 177 14.84 13.69 6.31
C LEU A 177 14.99 14.09 4.84
N ALA A 178 14.12 13.56 3.97
CA ALA A 178 14.15 13.88 2.54
C ALA A 178 13.92 15.39 2.29
N ARG A 179 12.95 16.00 2.98
CA ARG A 179 12.71 17.45 2.90
C ARG A 179 13.94 18.26 3.28
N ARG A 180 14.69 17.84 4.30
CA ARG A 180 15.94 18.49 4.69
C ARG A 180 17.04 18.30 3.66
N ALA A 181 17.19 17.10 3.11
CA ALA A 181 18.20 16.77 2.12
C ALA A 181 18.02 17.54 0.81
N PHE A 182 16.78 17.84 0.43
CA PHE A 182 16.47 18.58 -0.79
C PHE A 182 16.32 20.09 -0.61
N ARG A 183 16.59 20.62 0.60
CA ARG A 183 16.55 22.06 0.85
C ARG A 183 17.60 22.77 0.00
N GLY A 184 17.21 23.85 -0.65
CA GLY A 184 18.07 24.60 -1.60
C GLY A 184 18.15 23.96 -3.00
N ILE A 185 17.60 22.75 -3.20
CA ILE A 185 17.55 22.08 -4.51
C ILE A 185 16.13 22.14 -5.07
N VAL A 186 15.14 21.89 -4.21
CA VAL A 186 13.72 21.91 -4.56
C VAL A 186 13.08 23.16 -3.95
N PRO A 187 12.17 23.84 -4.69
CA PRO A 187 11.50 25.04 -4.17
C PRO A 187 10.80 24.79 -2.82
N ASP A 188 10.88 25.76 -1.91
CA ASP A 188 10.31 25.66 -0.55
C ASP A 188 8.80 25.36 -0.59
N LEU A 189 8.06 25.91 -1.54
CA LEU A 189 6.64 25.61 -1.75
C LEU A 189 6.36 24.10 -1.86
N VAL A 190 7.28 23.33 -2.46
CA VAL A 190 7.16 21.86 -2.58
C VAL A 190 7.58 21.19 -1.29
N LEU A 191 8.68 21.67 -0.67
CA LEU A 191 9.21 21.11 0.56
C LEU A 191 8.29 21.33 1.77
N GLU A 192 7.63 22.48 1.84
CA GLU A 192 6.73 22.87 2.93
C GLU A 192 5.31 22.34 2.77
N ARG A 193 4.98 21.81 1.60
CA ARG A 193 3.65 21.27 1.33
C ARG A 193 3.27 20.16 2.32
N THR A 194 2.30 20.42 3.16
CA THR A 194 1.76 19.46 4.16
C THR A 194 0.60 18.65 3.61
N THR A 195 -0.11 19.20 2.61
CA THR A 195 -1.26 18.53 1.99
C THR A 195 -0.80 17.56 0.92
N LYS A 196 -1.32 16.34 0.95
CA LYS A 196 -1.18 15.38 -0.15
C LYS A 196 -2.32 15.62 -1.13
N GLY A 197 -1.99 15.79 -2.42
CA GLY A 197 -3.01 15.74 -3.47
C GLY A 197 -3.53 14.30 -3.56
N TYR A 198 -4.77 14.11 -3.17
CA TYR A 198 -5.45 12.82 -3.27
C TYR A 198 -6.43 12.83 -4.42
N ALA A 199 -6.38 11.80 -5.23
CA ALA A 199 -7.47 11.47 -6.13
C ALA A 199 -8.69 10.87 -5.38
N ALA A 200 -8.74 10.99 -4.04
CA ALA A 200 -9.77 10.38 -3.20
C ALA A 200 -11.17 10.79 -3.64
N ARG A 201 -11.38 12.09 -3.87
CA ARG A 201 -12.67 12.59 -4.32
C ARG A 201 -13.04 12.02 -5.69
N TYR A 202 -12.08 11.95 -6.61
CA TYR A 202 -12.31 11.34 -7.92
C TYR A 202 -12.75 9.88 -7.80
N TYR A 203 -12.10 9.08 -6.93
CA TYR A 203 -12.52 7.70 -6.71
C TYR A 203 -13.88 7.59 -6.06
N VAL A 204 -14.17 8.43 -5.06
CA VAL A 204 -15.51 8.47 -4.42
C VAL A 204 -16.58 8.82 -5.44
N ASP A 205 -16.38 9.89 -6.23
CA ASP A 205 -17.33 10.34 -7.24
C ASP A 205 -17.55 9.25 -8.32
N ARG A 206 -16.50 8.56 -8.74
CA ARG A 206 -16.61 7.47 -9.74
C ARG A 206 -17.32 6.25 -9.18
N VAL A 207 -16.96 5.81 -7.96
CA VAL A 207 -17.63 4.68 -7.32
C VAL A 207 -19.11 4.99 -7.08
N SER A 208 -19.43 6.21 -6.65
CA SER A 208 -20.81 6.63 -6.46
C SER A 208 -21.60 6.63 -7.76
N ALA A 209 -21.01 7.11 -8.86
CA ALA A 209 -21.66 7.13 -10.17
C ALA A 209 -21.90 5.73 -10.74
N TRP A 210 -21.02 4.78 -10.49
CA TRP A 210 -21.11 3.41 -11.02
C TRP A 210 -21.51 2.38 -9.97
N ARG A 211 -21.99 2.85 -8.85
CA ARG A 211 -22.33 2.03 -7.68
C ARG A 211 -23.17 0.82 -8.03
N GLN A 212 -24.27 1.02 -8.75
CA GLN A 212 -25.21 -0.03 -9.09
C GLN A 212 -24.58 -1.10 -9.97
N GLU A 213 -23.86 -0.67 -11.01
CA GLU A 213 -23.13 -1.58 -11.91
C GLU A 213 -22.08 -2.42 -11.17
N ILE A 214 -21.33 -1.78 -10.25
CA ILE A 214 -20.30 -2.48 -9.46
C ILE A 214 -20.96 -3.52 -8.54
N ILE A 215 -22.06 -3.16 -7.86
CA ILE A 215 -22.80 -4.08 -6.99
C ILE A 215 -23.34 -5.27 -7.78
N GLU A 216 -24.00 -5.03 -8.91
CA GLU A 216 -24.53 -6.09 -9.77
C GLU A 216 -23.42 -7.00 -10.31
N THR A 217 -22.29 -6.40 -10.70
CA THR A 217 -21.11 -7.14 -11.17
C THR A 217 -20.54 -8.06 -10.09
N LEU A 218 -20.44 -7.57 -8.86
CA LEU A 218 -19.92 -8.34 -7.72
C LEU A 218 -20.92 -9.39 -7.22
N ALA A 219 -22.21 -9.06 -7.16
CA ALA A 219 -23.25 -9.97 -6.69
C ALA A 219 -23.46 -11.17 -7.62
N ASN A 220 -23.26 -10.98 -8.93
CA ASN A 220 -23.45 -12.01 -9.95
C ASN A 220 -22.11 -12.48 -10.56
N GLY A 221 -21.00 -12.26 -9.86
CA GLY A 221 -19.68 -12.53 -10.36
C GLY A 221 -19.02 -13.81 -9.84
N GLU A 222 -17.79 -14.04 -10.25
CA GLU A 222 -16.96 -15.18 -9.86
C GLU A 222 -16.68 -15.20 -8.35
N LEU A 223 -16.52 -14.01 -7.72
CA LEU A 223 -16.31 -13.92 -6.29
C LEU A 223 -17.52 -14.43 -5.50
N ALA A 224 -18.73 -14.09 -5.93
CA ALA A 224 -19.97 -14.57 -5.32
C ALA A 224 -20.20 -16.06 -5.61
N ALA A 225 -19.99 -16.50 -6.86
CA ALA A 225 -20.13 -17.89 -7.28
C ALA A 225 -19.20 -18.83 -6.49
N ARG A 226 -18.02 -18.34 -6.12
CA ARG A 226 -17.03 -19.07 -5.29
C ARG A 226 -17.22 -18.87 -3.78
N HIS A 227 -18.29 -18.23 -3.37
CA HIS A 227 -18.59 -17.92 -1.96
C HIS A 227 -17.48 -17.12 -1.24
N LEU A 228 -16.67 -16.36 -1.98
CA LEU A 228 -15.63 -15.50 -1.40
C LEU A 228 -16.20 -14.22 -0.82
N VAL A 229 -17.27 -13.70 -1.41
CA VAL A 229 -18.08 -12.59 -0.89
C VAL A 229 -19.54 -13.00 -0.84
N SER A 230 -20.29 -12.45 0.12
CA SER A 230 -21.74 -12.65 0.16
C SER A 230 -22.48 -11.48 -0.50
N GLY A 231 -23.68 -11.73 -1.03
CA GLY A 231 -24.53 -10.66 -1.58
C GLY A 231 -24.84 -9.58 -0.53
N ALA A 232 -25.05 -9.98 0.73
CA ALA A 232 -25.25 -9.04 1.83
C ALA A 232 -24.03 -8.15 2.09
N ASP A 233 -22.80 -8.72 2.04
CA ASP A 233 -21.58 -7.95 2.19
C ASP A 233 -21.36 -6.99 1.01
N VAL A 234 -21.72 -7.39 -0.20
CA VAL A 234 -21.66 -6.54 -1.40
C VAL A 234 -22.65 -5.37 -1.27
N GLN A 235 -23.87 -5.62 -0.82
CA GLN A 235 -24.86 -4.59 -0.58
C GLN A 235 -24.42 -3.60 0.50
N ALA A 236 -23.88 -4.10 1.62
CA ALA A 236 -23.35 -3.27 2.70
C ALA A 236 -22.19 -2.39 2.25
N LEU A 237 -21.32 -2.89 1.36
CA LEU A 237 -20.27 -2.07 0.73
C LEU A 237 -20.82 -0.93 -0.12
N GLY A 238 -22.02 -1.14 -0.68
CA GLY A 238 -22.72 -0.18 -1.52
C GLY A 238 -23.53 0.85 -0.75
N GLU A 239 -23.68 0.77 0.55
CA GLU A 239 -24.44 1.75 1.32
C GLU A 239 -23.78 3.14 1.24
N HIS A 240 -24.61 4.17 1.04
CA HIS A 240 -24.14 5.53 0.75
C HIS A 240 -23.27 6.10 1.87
N GLU A 241 -23.56 5.76 3.10
CA GLU A 241 -22.81 6.20 4.29
C GLU A 241 -21.38 5.63 4.32
N GLU A 242 -21.16 4.42 3.82
CA GLU A 242 -19.84 3.82 3.68
C GLU A 242 -19.04 4.41 2.51
N LEU A 243 -19.69 4.79 1.40
CA LEU A 243 -19.01 5.31 0.20
C LEU A 243 -18.45 6.72 0.35
N THR A 244 -18.86 7.46 1.37
CA THR A 244 -18.31 8.81 1.66
C THR A 244 -16.85 8.78 2.10
N THR A 245 -16.32 7.61 2.47
CA THR A 245 -14.93 7.46 2.87
C THR A 245 -14.06 6.91 1.75
N GLN A 246 -12.85 7.46 1.61
CA GLN A 246 -11.87 6.97 0.65
C GLN A 246 -11.56 5.47 0.83
N SER A 247 -11.53 4.98 2.08
CA SER A 247 -11.20 3.60 2.38
C SER A 247 -12.24 2.62 1.85
N SER A 248 -13.52 2.99 1.90
CA SER A 248 -14.62 2.15 1.42
C SER A 248 -14.70 2.13 -0.09
N SER A 249 -14.57 3.30 -0.74
CA SER A 249 -14.51 3.39 -2.20
C SER A 249 -13.32 2.62 -2.78
N SER A 250 -12.16 2.72 -2.15
CA SER A 250 -10.96 1.97 -2.58
C SER A 250 -11.15 0.46 -2.45
N ARG A 251 -11.83 -0.01 -1.39
CA ARG A 251 -12.14 -1.44 -1.21
C ARG A 251 -13.11 -1.93 -2.28
N MET A 252 -14.15 -1.18 -2.55
CA MET A 252 -15.13 -1.53 -3.59
C MET A 252 -14.47 -1.66 -4.96
N LEU A 253 -13.58 -0.73 -5.32
CA LEU A 253 -12.79 -0.80 -6.54
C LEU A 253 -11.81 -1.98 -6.54
N MET A 254 -11.24 -2.34 -5.40
CA MET A 254 -10.37 -3.51 -5.28
C MET A 254 -11.15 -4.81 -5.59
N TYR A 255 -12.33 -5.00 -4.99
CA TYR A 255 -13.15 -6.18 -5.28
C TYR A 255 -13.61 -6.20 -6.73
N TYR A 256 -14.03 -5.07 -7.28
CA TYR A 256 -14.38 -4.94 -8.69
C TYR A 256 -13.20 -5.27 -9.63
N GLY A 257 -12.00 -4.81 -9.27
CA GLY A 257 -10.78 -5.14 -10.00
C GLY A 257 -10.44 -6.62 -9.98
N ILE A 258 -10.56 -7.28 -8.82
CA ILE A 258 -10.37 -8.73 -8.67
C ILE A 258 -11.42 -9.49 -9.49
N GLU A 259 -12.68 -9.10 -9.43
CA GLU A 259 -13.76 -9.71 -10.21
C GLU A 259 -13.51 -9.57 -11.70
N SER A 260 -13.12 -8.39 -12.16
CA SER A 260 -12.82 -8.11 -13.56
C SER A 260 -11.64 -8.96 -14.05
N TRP A 261 -10.61 -9.10 -13.21
CA TRP A 261 -9.47 -9.96 -13.50
C TRP A 261 -9.86 -11.44 -13.59
N LEU A 262 -10.66 -11.94 -12.64
CA LEU A 262 -11.14 -13.32 -12.64
C LEU A 262 -11.95 -13.63 -13.90
N ARG A 263 -12.86 -12.72 -14.28
CA ARG A 263 -13.66 -12.88 -15.51
C ARG A 263 -12.78 -12.91 -16.77
N ALA A 264 -11.78 -12.04 -16.84
CA ALA A 264 -10.84 -12.03 -17.96
C ALA A 264 -10.06 -13.34 -18.03
N TRP A 265 -9.54 -13.80 -16.91
CA TRP A 265 -8.80 -15.06 -16.79
C TRP A 265 -9.65 -16.28 -17.17
N THR A 266 -10.88 -16.38 -16.68
CA THR A 266 -11.80 -17.46 -16.99
C THR A 266 -12.14 -17.51 -18.49
N ARG A 267 -12.32 -16.34 -19.13
CA ARG A 267 -12.55 -16.24 -20.57
C ARG A 267 -11.34 -16.70 -21.39
N GLU A 268 -10.13 -16.36 -20.99
CA GLU A 268 -8.91 -16.77 -21.68
C GLU A 268 -8.66 -18.27 -21.57
N THR A 269 -8.87 -18.85 -20.39
CA THR A 269 -8.68 -20.28 -20.16
C THR A 269 -9.75 -21.15 -20.82
N GLN A 270 -10.91 -20.57 -21.13
CA GLN A 270 -11.99 -21.26 -21.86
C GLN A 270 -11.90 -21.11 -23.37
N LYS A 271 -11.01 -20.30 -23.92
CA LYS A 271 -10.76 -20.27 -25.35
C LYS A 271 -10.12 -21.61 -25.75
N PRO A 272 -10.72 -22.37 -26.74
CA PRO A 272 -10.09 -23.58 -27.23
C PRO A 272 -8.71 -23.21 -27.78
N SER A 273 -7.70 -23.97 -27.35
CA SER A 273 -6.34 -23.84 -27.86
C SER A 273 -6.38 -23.95 -29.40
N SER A 274 -6.16 -22.86 -30.09
CA SER A 274 -6.08 -22.85 -31.57
C SER A 274 -4.74 -23.37 -32.10
N ALA A 275 -4.06 -24.21 -31.31
CA ALA A 275 -2.80 -24.83 -31.70
C ALA A 275 -3.00 -26.26 -32.15
N ALA A 276 -3.45 -26.44 -33.41
CA ALA A 276 -3.08 -27.57 -34.24
C ALA A 276 -3.58 -27.30 -35.68
N ALA A 277 -2.87 -26.47 -36.42
CA ALA A 277 -2.88 -26.65 -37.87
C ALA A 277 -2.04 -27.90 -38.18
N PRO A 278 -2.58 -28.94 -38.81
CA PRO A 278 -1.76 -30.03 -39.25
C PRO A 278 -0.90 -29.50 -40.42
N THR A 279 0.41 -29.50 -40.23
CA THR A 279 1.36 -29.46 -41.35
C THR A 279 1.17 -30.72 -42.15
N GLY A 280 0.29 -30.65 -43.15
CA GLY A 280 0.27 -31.61 -44.25
C GLY A 280 1.47 -31.31 -45.12
N ALA A 281 2.40 -32.26 -45.16
CA ALA A 281 3.32 -32.40 -46.26
C ALA A 281 2.59 -33.05 -47.45
N PRO A 282 3.04 -32.88 -48.70
CA PRO A 282 3.78 -33.94 -49.33
C PRO A 282 5.22 -33.60 -49.60
#